data_a142975412a518ec804e9501009aa65f
#
_entry.id   a142975412a518ec804e9501009aa65f
#
_cell.length_a   1.000
_cell.length_b   1.000
_cell.length_c   1.000
_cell.angle_alpha   90.00
_cell.angle_beta   90.00
_cell.angle_gamma   90.00
#
_symmetry.space_group_name_H-M   'P 1'
#
loop_
_entity.id
_entity.type
_entity.pdbx_description
1 polymer ?
#
loop_
_entity_poly.entity_id
_entity_poly.type
_entity_poly.pdbx_seq_one_letter_code
_entity_poly.pdbx_strand_id
1 'polypeptide(L)'
;RDSTVLRKTRVGYLRMSSVRIDLDRAIVLGITPHGDNSRIVKVLSRSLGVVALWVPLGSGKKRQLGMWHPGALLEISGLQRKGSEGLLRFKEARRAYLYEQLVTDVKRSSVAFFLSEVVMKTFPDESAHPELLDLLWETLQNLDTVAQTGWVHVRFLGQLISHLGLAPTGHLRNERDGLDLQTGEWQQGVLEDEDHFGPKLARVFVFWTLDSSSLEDPFVLNSEERRKLVLGQVRYLQHHLSGPRTIKSYEVLESVFSS
;
A
#
# COMPACT_ATOMS: atom_id res chain seq x y z
N ARG A 1 3.13 64.96 33.96
CA ARG A 1 3.89 64.82 32.71
C ARG A 1 4.17 63.30 32.58
N ASP A 2 3.28 62.67 31.85
CA ASP A 2 3.23 61.26 31.62
C ASP A 2 4.34 60.78 30.72
N SER A 3 5.04 59.79 31.14
CA SER A 3 5.93 59.00 30.30
C SER A 3 5.41 57.55 30.24
N THR A 4 4.62 57.30 29.22
CA THR A 4 4.05 55.99 28.91
C THR A 4 5.17 55.05 28.44
N VAL A 5 5.53 54.12 29.28
CA VAL A 5 6.47 53.04 28.97
C VAL A 5 5.77 51.97 28.12
N LEU A 6 6.06 51.95 26.81
CA LEU A 6 5.64 50.88 25.92
C LEU A 6 6.27 49.55 26.33
N ARG A 7 5.49 48.67 26.93
CA ARG A 7 5.85 47.26 27.15
C ARG A 7 5.91 46.56 25.81
N LYS A 8 7.13 46.25 25.33
CA LYS A 8 7.36 45.33 24.22
C LYS A 8 6.86 43.95 24.63
N THR A 9 5.73 43.55 24.06
CA THR A 9 5.20 42.19 24.15
C THR A 9 6.22 41.24 23.48
N ARG A 10 6.92 40.44 24.27
CA ARG A 10 7.70 39.31 23.78
C ARG A 10 6.75 38.33 23.11
N VAL A 11 6.77 38.27 21.80
CA VAL A 11 6.18 37.16 21.03
C VAL A 11 6.94 35.91 21.43
N GLY A 12 6.29 35.07 22.23
CA GLY A 12 6.84 33.78 22.61
C GLY A 12 6.95 32.92 21.35
N TYR A 13 8.18 32.56 20.98
CA TYR A 13 8.44 31.51 20.02
C TYR A 13 7.77 30.23 20.53
N LEU A 14 6.66 29.84 19.92
CA LEU A 14 6.04 28.53 20.15
C LEU A 14 7.10 27.48 19.88
N ARG A 15 7.47 26.74 20.92
CA ARG A 15 8.37 25.57 20.82
C ARG A 15 7.82 24.67 19.72
N MET A 16 8.66 24.39 18.70
CA MET A 16 8.38 23.42 17.66
C MET A 16 8.09 22.08 18.33
N SER A 17 6.83 21.70 18.42
CA SER A 17 6.44 20.42 19.02
C SER A 17 6.86 19.28 18.08
N SER A 18 7.79 18.45 18.54
CA SER A 18 8.14 17.19 17.88
C SER A 18 7.07 16.15 18.20
N VAL A 19 6.66 15.36 17.22
CA VAL A 19 5.80 14.19 17.43
C VAL A 19 6.72 13.01 17.72
N ARG A 20 6.56 12.40 18.88
CA ARG A 20 7.25 11.16 19.25
C ARG A 20 6.29 10.01 18.99
N ILE A 21 6.82 8.96 18.35
CA ILE A 21 6.13 7.67 18.21
C ILE A 21 6.92 6.60 18.97
N ASP A 22 6.22 5.77 19.72
CA ASP A 22 6.80 4.67 20.48
C ASP A 22 6.04 3.38 20.14
N LEU A 23 6.75 2.38 19.59
CA LEU A 23 6.23 1.06 19.22
C LEU A 23 4.99 1.11 18.31
N ASP A 24 5.00 2.03 17.35
CA ASP A 24 3.95 2.14 16.37
C ASP A 24 4.05 1.01 15.33
N ARG A 25 2.91 0.39 15.00
CA ARG A 25 2.86 -0.62 13.95
C ARG A 25 3.18 0.02 12.60
N ALA A 26 4.05 -0.63 11.84
CA ALA A 26 4.45 -0.16 10.54
C ALA A 26 4.73 -1.31 9.57
N ILE A 27 4.45 -1.08 8.29
CA ILE A 27 4.75 -1.99 7.19
C ILE A 27 5.79 -1.32 6.30
N VAL A 28 6.88 -2.01 5.99
CA VAL A 28 7.87 -1.51 5.04
C VAL A 28 7.29 -1.55 3.63
N LEU A 29 7.24 -0.39 2.95
CA LEU A 29 6.75 -0.26 1.59
C LEU A 29 7.88 -0.24 0.55
N GLY A 30 9.01 0.37 0.89
CA GLY A 30 10.14 0.49 -0.03
C GLY A 30 11.40 0.97 0.65
N ILE A 31 12.55 0.73 -0.01
CA ILE A 31 13.86 1.07 0.51
C ILE A 31 14.68 1.71 -0.62
N THR A 32 15.29 2.84 -0.31
CA THR A 32 16.18 3.54 -1.24
C THR A 32 17.53 3.81 -0.56
N PRO A 33 18.67 3.48 -1.19
CA PRO A 33 19.98 3.89 -0.70
C PRO A 33 20.06 5.42 -0.53
N HIS A 34 20.71 5.87 0.52
CA HIS A 34 20.92 7.30 0.80
C HIS A 34 22.36 7.52 1.28
N GLY A 35 23.24 7.88 0.33
CA GLY A 35 24.69 7.88 0.58
C GLY A 35 25.24 6.50 0.94
N ASP A 36 26.48 6.45 1.43
CA ASP A 36 27.18 5.19 1.67
C ASP A 36 26.74 4.50 2.97
N ASN A 37 26.24 5.26 3.93
CA ASN A 37 26.03 4.80 5.30
C ASN A 37 24.60 4.92 5.81
N SER A 38 23.61 5.13 4.92
CA SER A 38 22.21 5.23 5.33
C SER A 38 21.26 4.78 4.23
N ARG A 39 20.00 4.57 4.61
CA ARG A 39 18.87 4.27 3.71
C ARG A 39 17.67 5.10 4.10
N ILE A 40 16.88 5.46 3.12
CA ILE A 40 15.52 5.94 3.33
C ILE A 40 14.59 4.74 3.19
N VAL A 41 13.85 4.44 4.25
CA VAL A 41 12.86 3.38 4.28
C VAL A 41 11.49 4.03 4.34
N LYS A 42 10.67 3.82 3.30
CA LYS A 42 9.26 4.22 3.32
C LYS A 42 8.45 3.16 4.05
N VAL A 43 7.63 3.59 4.99
CA VAL A 43 6.74 2.71 5.76
C VAL A 43 5.32 3.27 5.78
N LEU A 44 4.34 2.37 5.84
CA LEU A 44 2.98 2.71 6.26
C LEU A 44 2.94 2.57 7.79
N SER A 45 2.88 3.68 8.49
CA SER A 45 2.76 3.77 9.96
C SER A 45 1.29 3.86 10.33
N ARG A 46 0.88 3.19 11.41
CA ARG A 46 -0.51 3.22 11.87
C ARG A 46 -0.95 4.63 12.26
N SER A 47 -0.09 5.37 12.93
CA SER A 47 -0.43 6.68 13.48
C SER A 47 -0.10 7.86 12.55
N LEU A 48 0.82 7.68 11.58
CA LEU A 48 1.32 8.77 10.75
C LEU A 48 1.03 8.59 9.24
N GLY A 49 0.51 7.43 8.80
CA GLY A 49 0.36 7.14 7.37
C GLY A 49 1.69 6.79 6.70
N VAL A 50 1.85 7.16 5.44
CA VAL A 50 3.09 6.88 4.68
C VAL A 50 4.17 7.89 5.04
N VAL A 51 5.20 7.43 5.74
CA VAL A 51 6.33 8.25 6.17
C VAL A 51 7.67 7.66 5.75
N ALA A 52 8.69 8.51 5.65
CA ALA A 52 10.05 8.09 5.36
C ALA A 52 10.88 8.03 6.65
N LEU A 53 11.60 6.93 6.85
CA LEU A 53 12.55 6.75 7.95
C LEU A 53 13.97 6.93 7.42
N TRP A 54 14.75 7.79 8.05
CA TRP A 54 16.20 7.79 7.84
C TRP A 54 16.86 6.75 8.75
N VAL A 55 17.40 5.69 8.15
CA VAL A 55 17.99 4.54 8.86
C VAL A 55 19.48 4.49 8.62
N PRO A 56 20.32 4.71 9.66
CA PRO A 56 21.77 4.62 9.53
C PRO A 56 22.25 3.16 9.45
N LEU A 57 23.27 2.89 8.62
CA LEU A 57 23.91 1.60 8.41
C LEU A 57 25.20 1.43 9.24
N GLY A 58 25.24 1.94 10.46
CA GLY A 58 26.43 1.88 11.32
C GLY A 58 26.91 0.45 11.63
N SER A 59 28.20 0.29 11.93
CA SER A 59 28.94 -0.98 12.07
C SER A 59 28.38 -2.00 13.09
N GLY A 60 27.60 -1.55 14.09
CA GLY A 60 26.89 -2.43 15.03
C GLY A 60 25.51 -2.87 14.58
N LYS A 61 24.96 -2.30 13.47
CA LYS A 61 23.58 -2.47 13.03
C LYS A 61 23.43 -3.39 11.80
N LYS A 62 24.49 -4.04 11.33
CA LYS A 62 24.43 -5.02 10.22
C LYS A 62 23.39 -6.14 10.46
N ARG A 63 23.14 -6.50 11.72
CA ARG A 63 22.12 -7.48 12.12
C ARG A 63 20.68 -7.03 11.81
N GLN A 64 20.44 -5.73 11.65
CA GLN A 64 19.10 -5.19 11.39
C GLN A 64 18.79 -5.08 9.88
N LEU A 65 19.76 -5.27 8.98
CA LEU A 65 19.54 -5.13 7.53
C LEU A 65 18.49 -6.11 7.00
N GLY A 66 18.46 -7.33 7.51
CA GLY A 66 17.50 -8.35 7.09
C GLY A 66 16.06 -8.12 7.57
N MET A 67 15.78 -7.09 8.38
CA MET A 67 14.41 -6.75 8.75
C MET A 67 13.76 -5.72 7.81
N TRP A 68 14.58 -5.02 7.02
CA TRP A 68 14.11 -3.99 6.10
C TRP A 68 13.93 -4.62 4.72
N HIS A 69 12.73 -5.11 4.42
CA HIS A 69 12.31 -5.56 3.09
C HIS A 69 10.85 -5.18 2.87
N PRO A 70 10.41 -4.91 1.63
CA PRO A 70 9.00 -4.64 1.36
C PRO A 70 8.10 -5.74 1.92
N GLY A 71 7.03 -5.34 2.57
CA GLY A 71 6.13 -6.23 3.30
C GLY A 71 6.57 -6.61 4.72
N ALA A 72 7.75 -6.20 5.21
CA ALA A 72 8.14 -6.48 6.59
C ALA A 72 7.21 -5.80 7.60
N LEU A 73 6.71 -6.57 8.58
CA LEU A 73 5.83 -6.11 9.65
C LEU A 73 6.66 -5.76 10.88
N LEU A 74 6.64 -4.49 11.26
CA LEU A 74 7.51 -3.91 12.29
C LEU A 74 6.71 -3.16 13.34
N GLU A 75 7.30 -2.99 14.51
CA GLU A 75 7.01 -1.93 15.45
C GLU A 75 8.20 -0.97 15.46
N ILE A 76 7.92 0.30 15.27
CA ILE A 76 8.95 1.35 15.13
C ILE A 76 8.80 2.40 16.20
N SER A 77 9.94 2.97 16.61
CA SER A 77 10.01 4.16 17.45
C SER A 77 10.86 5.22 16.80
N GLY A 78 10.44 6.47 16.91
CA GLY A 78 11.14 7.58 16.28
C GLY A 78 10.66 8.94 16.73
N LEU A 79 11.30 9.97 16.19
CA LEU A 79 11.01 11.36 16.46
C LEU A 79 10.81 12.11 15.15
N GLN A 80 9.61 12.61 14.92
CA GLN A 80 9.31 13.51 13.81
C GLN A 80 9.40 14.95 14.30
N ARG A 81 10.22 15.76 13.63
CA ARG A 81 10.23 17.20 13.88
C ARG A 81 9.13 17.85 13.05
N LYS A 82 8.34 18.73 13.66
CA LYS A 82 7.33 19.51 12.96
C LYS A 82 8.01 20.31 11.84
N GLY A 83 7.53 20.14 10.59
CA GLY A 83 8.12 20.77 9.41
C GLY A 83 9.26 19.99 8.75
N SER A 84 9.47 18.72 9.08
CA SER A 84 10.51 17.87 8.48
C SER A 84 10.04 17.07 7.25
N GLU A 85 9.03 17.54 6.52
CA GLU A 85 8.55 16.94 5.25
C GLU A 85 8.43 15.41 5.29
N GLY A 86 7.80 14.85 6.34
CA GLY A 86 7.57 13.41 6.45
C GLY A 86 8.78 12.55 6.79
N LEU A 87 9.93 13.16 7.08
CA LEU A 87 11.11 12.40 7.47
C LEU A 87 11.15 12.17 8.97
N LEU A 88 10.98 10.90 9.37
CA LEU A 88 11.08 10.47 10.75
C LEU A 88 12.51 10.07 11.09
N ARG A 89 13.06 10.63 12.17
CA ARG A 89 14.36 10.22 12.71
C ARG A 89 14.19 8.89 13.44
N PHE A 90 14.65 7.83 12.83
CA PHE A 90 14.57 6.48 13.35
C PHE A 90 15.35 6.35 14.68
N LYS A 91 14.73 5.72 15.66
CA LYS A 91 15.34 5.38 16.95
C LYS A 91 15.59 3.88 17.06
N GLU A 92 14.53 3.10 16.92
CA GLU A 92 14.59 1.64 16.98
C GLU A 92 13.45 1.01 16.20
N ALA A 93 13.62 -0.25 15.81
CA ALA A 93 12.56 -1.09 15.27
C ALA A 93 12.74 -2.52 15.76
N ARG A 94 11.61 -3.23 15.86
CA ARG A 94 11.57 -4.66 16.11
C ARG A 94 10.61 -5.34 15.14
N ARG A 95 10.87 -6.61 14.82
CA ARG A 95 9.93 -7.40 14.04
C ARG A 95 8.68 -7.65 14.88
N ALA A 96 7.53 -7.31 14.33
CA ALA A 96 6.22 -7.61 14.92
C ALA A 96 5.71 -8.98 14.48
N TYR A 97 6.21 -9.47 13.33
CA TYR A 97 5.89 -10.79 12.80
C TYR A 97 7.11 -11.42 12.14
N LEU A 98 7.31 -12.71 12.32
CA LEU A 98 8.37 -13.48 11.69
C LEU A 98 7.77 -14.39 10.63
N TYR A 99 8.03 -14.09 9.38
CA TYR A 99 7.57 -14.89 8.26
C TYR A 99 8.26 -16.25 8.19
N GLU A 100 7.49 -17.30 7.88
CA GLU A 100 7.98 -18.65 7.68
C GLU A 100 8.31 -18.93 6.21
N GLN A 101 7.44 -18.52 5.29
CA GLN A 101 7.53 -18.81 3.86
C GLN A 101 7.73 -17.55 3.00
N LEU A 102 7.14 -16.41 3.37
CA LEU A 102 7.09 -15.21 2.54
C LEU A 102 8.47 -14.75 2.04
N VAL A 103 9.50 -14.85 2.88
CA VAL A 103 10.86 -14.39 2.55
C VAL A 103 11.68 -15.40 1.75
N THR A 104 11.27 -16.66 1.70
CA THR A 104 11.99 -17.75 1.01
C THR A 104 11.30 -18.19 -0.28
N ASP A 105 10.00 -17.95 -0.41
CA ASP A 105 9.21 -18.26 -1.60
C ASP A 105 9.17 -17.04 -2.53
N VAL A 106 9.67 -17.21 -3.77
CA VAL A 106 9.73 -16.13 -4.76
C VAL A 106 8.35 -15.61 -5.16
N LYS A 107 7.33 -16.48 -5.24
CA LYS A 107 5.96 -16.06 -5.58
C LYS A 107 5.38 -15.18 -4.48
N ARG A 108 5.52 -15.59 -3.22
CA ARG A 108 5.04 -14.83 -2.07
C ARG A 108 5.76 -13.50 -1.92
N SER A 109 7.08 -13.50 -2.02
CA SER A 109 7.87 -12.26 -1.92
C SER A 109 7.58 -11.29 -3.05
N SER A 110 7.32 -11.77 -4.27
CA SER A 110 6.91 -10.92 -5.41
C SER A 110 5.53 -10.29 -5.18
N VAL A 111 4.56 -11.03 -4.63
CA VAL A 111 3.25 -10.47 -4.24
C VAL A 111 3.42 -9.41 -3.15
N ALA A 112 4.19 -9.69 -2.09
CA ALA A 112 4.41 -8.72 -1.02
C ALA A 112 5.08 -7.43 -1.52
N PHE A 113 6.05 -7.55 -2.43
CA PHE A 113 6.70 -6.42 -3.08
C PHE A 113 5.72 -5.60 -3.92
N PHE A 114 4.91 -6.27 -4.74
CA PHE A 114 3.87 -5.65 -5.55
C PHE A 114 2.85 -4.88 -4.70
N LEU A 115 2.28 -5.52 -3.68
CA LEU A 115 1.29 -4.87 -2.79
C LEU A 115 1.89 -3.67 -2.06
N SER A 116 3.14 -3.77 -1.61
CA SER A 116 3.85 -2.66 -0.96
C SER A 116 4.04 -1.48 -1.92
N GLU A 117 4.38 -1.72 -3.19
CA GLU A 117 4.50 -0.65 -4.19
C GLU A 117 3.14 -0.03 -4.51
N VAL A 118 2.09 -0.84 -4.66
CA VAL A 118 0.73 -0.35 -4.89
C VAL A 118 0.34 0.64 -3.79
N VAL A 119 0.45 0.24 -2.52
CA VAL A 119 0.12 1.11 -1.39
C VAL A 119 0.99 2.37 -1.37
N MET A 120 2.30 2.24 -1.58
CA MET A 120 3.22 3.39 -1.62
C MET A 120 2.87 4.40 -2.72
N LYS A 121 2.31 3.92 -3.83
CA LYS A 121 1.92 4.77 -4.97
C LYS A 121 0.51 5.34 -4.82
N THR A 122 -0.38 4.62 -4.15
CA THR A 122 -1.77 5.01 -3.96
C THR A 122 -1.94 6.05 -2.86
N PHE A 123 -1.15 5.94 -1.77
CA PHE A 123 -1.21 6.81 -0.61
C PHE A 123 0.10 7.61 -0.46
N PRO A 124 0.27 8.74 -1.16
CA PRO A 124 1.50 9.54 -1.05
C PRO A 124 1.57 10.37 0.24
N ASP A 125 0.45 10.53 0.94
CA ASP A 125 0.29 11.50 2.01
C ASP A 125 0.60 10.93 3.40
N GLU A 126 0.98 11.84 4.32
CA GLU A 126 1.24 11.58 5.74
C GLU A 126 -0.04 11.42 6.58
N SER A 127 -1.20 11.23 5.96
CA SER A 127 -2.45 10.98 6.67
C SER A 127 -2.50 9.57 7.21
N ALA A 128 -2.91 9.39 8.45
CA ALA A 128 -3.09 8.08 9.06
C ALA A 128 -4.25 7.31 8.41
N HIS A 129 -3.99 6.08 8.02
CA HIS A 129 -4.98 5.15 7.45
C HIS A 129 -4.90 3.81 8.19
N PRO A 130 -5.40 3.72 9.45
CA PRO A 130 -5.28 2.52 10.27
C PRO A 130 -5.95 1.30 9.66
N GLU A 131 -7.10 1.48 8.99
CA GLU A 131 -7.83 0.39 8.32
C GLU A 131 -7.03 -0.17 7.12
N LEU A 132 -6.35 0.69 6.37
CA LEU A 132 -5.46 0.27 5.29
C LEU A 132 -4.26 -0.51 5.83
N LEU A 133 -3.68 -0.05 6.93
CA LEU A 133 -2.59 -0.78 7.58
C LEU A 133 -3.07 -2.17 8.03
N ASP A 134 -4.21 -2.26 8.69
CA ASP A 134 -4.77 -3.53 9.13
C ASP A 134 -5.06 -4.45 7.94
N LEU A 135 -5.66 -3.95 6.86
CA LEU A 135 -5.90 -4.69 5.61
C LEU A 135 -4.60 -5.27 5.02
N LEU A 136 -3.57 -4.43 4.85
CA LEU A 136 -2.29 -4.90 4.28
C LEU A 136 -1.57 -5.85 5.25
N TRP A 137 -1.64 -5.60 6.55
CA TRP A 137 -1.04 -6.44 7.59
C TRP A 137 -1.60 -7.86 7.57
N GLU A 138 -2.91 -8.00 7.62
CA GLU A 138 -3.62 -9.28 7.55
C GLU A 138 -3.37 -9.98 6.22
N THR A 139 -3.35 -9.24 5.11
CA THR A 139 -3.04 -9.78 3.78
C THR A 139 -1.65 -10.40 3.74
N LEU A 140 -0.64 -9.73 4.30
CA LEU A 140 0.74 -10.22 4.32
C LEU A 140 0.91 -11.43 5.24
N GLN A 141 0.21 -11.47 6.39
CA GLN A 141 0.19 -12.65 7.25
C GLN A 141 -0.50 -13.83 6.58
N ASN A 142 -1.65 -13.60 5.93
CA ASN A 142 -2.33 -14.62 5.15
C ASN A 142 -1.47 -15.14 3.98
N LEU A 143 -0.77 -14.23 3.28
CA LEU A 143 0.14 -14.58 2.20
C LEU A 143 1.26 -15.52 2.66
N ASP A 144 1.71 -15.42 3.90
CA ASP A 144 2.73 -16.29 4.46
C ASP A 144 2.26 -17.74 4.66
N THR A 145 0.99 -17.94 5.00
CA THR A 145 0.45 -19.22 5.43
C THR A 145 -0.45 -19.92 4.41
N VAL A 146 -1.09 -19.17 3.51
CA VAL A 146 -2.07 -19.72 2.56
C VAL A 146 -1.42 -20.70 1.58
N ALA A 147 -2.12 -21.79 1.25
CA ALA A 147 -1.62 -22.78 0.29
C ALA A 147 -1.57 -22.25 -1.16
N GLN A 148 -2.56 -21.44 -1.55
CA GLN A 148 -2.68 -20.88 -2.90
C GLN A 148 -2.56 -19.35 -2.88
N THR A 149 -1.45 -18.84 -3.40
CA THR A 149 -1.14 -17.40 -3.39
C THR A 149 -1.80 -16.61 -4.52
N GLY A 150 -2.33 -17.29 -5.52
CA GLY A 150 -2.79 -16.68 -6.78
C GLY A 150 -3.94 -15.67 -6.67
N TRP A 151 -4.68 -15.68 -5.55
CA TRP A 151 -5.82 -14.79 -5.32
C TRP A 151 -5.58 -13.67 -4.31
N VAL A 152 -4.50 -13.77 -3.53
CA VAL A 152 -4.24 -12.84 -2.43
C VAL A 152 -4.16 -11.40 -2.93
N HIS A 153 -3.43 -11.17 -4.01
CA HIS A 153 -3.26 -9.84 -4.59
C HIS A 153 -4.53 -9.32 -5.31
N VAL A 154 -5.29 -10.21 -5.97
CA VAL A 154 -6.58 -9.85 -6.60
C VAL A 154 -7.56 -9.34 -5.55
N ARG A 155 -7.72 -10.11 -4.47
CA ARG A 155 -8.59 -9.75 -3.35
C ARG A 155 -8.16 -8.43 -2.69
N PHE A 156 -6.87 -8.30 -2.38
CA PHE A 156 -6.34 -7.08 -1.80
C PHE A 156 -6.63 -5.84 -2.66
N LEU A 157 -6.41 -5.92 -3.99
CA LEU A 157 -6.69 -4.81 -4.90
C LEU A 157 -8.17 -4.44 -4.92
N GLY A 158 -9.08 -5.41 -4.93
CA GLY A 158 -10.52 -5.16 -4.82
C GLY A 158 -10.89 -4.44 -3.53
N GLN A 159 -10.39 -4.93 -2.39
CA GLN A 159 -10.62 -4.31 -1.08
C GLN A 159 -9.99 -2.91 -1.00
N LEU A 160 -8.82 -2.70 -1.60
CA LEU A 160 -8.17 -1.39 -1.68
C LEU A 160 -9.03 -0.39 -2.49
N ILE A 161 -9.56 -0.80 -3.63
CA ILE A 161 -10.46 0.01 -4.46
C ILE A 161 -11.70 0.42 -3.66
N SER A 162 -12.29 -0.52 -2.92
CA SER A 162 -13.41 -0.25 -2.02
C SER A 162 -13.05 0.74 -0.92
N HIS A 163 -11.91 0.52 -0.26
CA HIS A 163 -11.41 1.39 0.83
C HIS A 163 -11.17 2.83 0.36
N LEU A 164 -10.76 3.01 -0.90
CA LEU A 164 -10.59 4.32 -1.52
C LEU A 164 -11.92 4.99 -1.93
N GLY A 165 -13.06 4.32 -1.79
CA GLY A 165 -14.35 4.81 -2.26
C GLY A 165 -14.48 4.83 -3.78
N LEU A 166 -13.67 4.03 -4.47
CA LEU A 166 -13.61 3.95 -5.93
C LEU A 166 -14.42 2.76 -6.50
N ALA A 167 -15.30 2.16 -5.71
CA ALA A 167 -16.14 1.07 -6.19
C ALA A 167 -16.92 1.50 -7.44
N PRO A 168 -17.07 0.61 -8.46
CA PRO A 168 -17.86 0.90 -9.66
C PRO A 168 -19.25 1.39 -9.32
N THR A 169 -19.72 2.38 -10.07
CA THR A 169 -21.03 3.01 -9.87
C THR A 169 -22.10 2.35 -10.72
N GLY A 170 -23.36 2.47 -10.28
CA GLY A 170 -24.51 1.91 -10.98
C GLY A 170 -24.76 0.43 -10.67
N HIS A 171 -25.67 -0.17 -11.43
CA HIS A 171 -26.08 -1.57 -11.25
C HIS A 171 -25.88 -2.37 -12.52
N LEU A 172 -25.43 -3.59 -12.38
CA LEU A 172 -25.49 -4.60 -13.44
C LEU A 172 -26.96 -4.74 -13.92
N ARG A 173 -27.24 -4.38 -15.16
CA ARG A 173 -28.59 -4.42 -15.74
C ARG A 173 -28.90 -5.79 -16.34
N ASN A 174 -27.89 -6.42 -16.91
CA ASN A 174 -27.99 -7.75 -17.45
C ASN A 174 -26.66 -8.51 -17.42
N GLU A 175 -26.68 -9.81 -17.65
CA GLU A 175 -25.51 -10.68 -17.58
C GLU A 175 -24.46 -10.42 -18.68
N ARG A 176 -24.78 -9.60 -19.68
CA ARG A 176 -23.88 -9.25 -20.80
C ARG A 176 -23.20 -7.91 -20.62
N ASP A 177 -23.46 -7.22 -19.50
CA ASP A 177 -22.81 -5.95 -19.23
C ASP A 177 -21.35 -6.17 -18.85
N GLY A 178 -20.48 -5.40 -19.49
CA GLY A 178 -19.07 -5.25 -19.12
C GLY A 178 -18.85 -3.99 -18.29
N LEU A 179 -17.60 -3.71 -17.93
CA LEU A 179 -17.20 -2.57 -17.14
C LEU A 179 -16.16 -1.75 -17.89
N ASP A 180 -16.40 -0.47 -18.04
CA ASP A 180 -15.41 0.52 -18.49
C ASP A 180 -14.51 0.87 -17.29
N LEU A 181 -13.20 0.64 -17.42
CA LEU A 181 -12.22 0.87 -16.34
C LEU A 181 -11.86 2.34 -16.18
N GLN A 182 -12.07 3.17 -17.20
CA GLN A 182 -11.78 4.61 -17.14
C GLN A 182 -12.87 5.36 -16.38
N THR A 183 -14.13 5.01 -16.61
CA THR A 183 -15.28 5.68 -15.99
C THR A 183 -15.82 4.99 -14.75
N GLY A 184 -15.57 3.68 -14.60
CA GLY A 184 -16.18 2.85 -13.57
C GLY A 184 -17.66 2.54 -13.81
N GLU A 185 -18.13 2.69 -15.04
CA GLU A 185 -19.53 2.50 -15.40
C GLU A 185 -19.78 1.19 -16.15
N TRP A 186 -20.97 0.62 -15.95
CA TRP A 186 -21.44 -0.56 -16.66
C TRP A 186 -21.88 -0.22 -18.08
N GLN A 187 -21.41 -1.00 -19.06
CA GLN A 187 -21.73 -0.80 -20.47
C GLN A 187 -22.21 -2.11 -21.13
N GLN A 188 -23.21 -2.00 -22.01
CA GLN A 188 -23.69 -3.14 -22.79
C GLN A 188 -22.80 -3.43 -24.00
N GLY A 189 -22.56 -4.73 -24.26
CA GLY A 189 -21.90 -5.18 -25.47
C GLY A 189 -20.43 -4.80 -25.57
N VAL A 190 -19.81 -4.52 -24.44
CA VAL A 190 -18.37 -4.18 -24.36
C VAL A 190 -17.54 -5.37 -24.81
N LEU A 191 -16.64 -5.13 -25.74
CA LEU A 191 -15.57 -6.06 -26.08
C LEU A 191 -14.43 -5.89 -25.07
N GLU A 192 -13.93 -7.01 -24.59
CA GLU A 192 -12.80 -7.02 -23.65
C GLU A 192 -11.54 -6.50 -24.34
N ASP A 193 -10.98 -5.43 -23.80
CA ASP A 193 -9.72 -4.83 -24.22
C ASP A 193 -8.89 -4.35 -23.00
N GLU A 194 -7.99 -3.43 -23.22
CA GLU A 194 -7.11 -2.93 -22.16
C GLU A 194 -7.81 -2.09 -21.10
N ASP A 195 -8.86 -1.37 -21.47
CA ASP A 195 -9.60 -0.44 -20.60
C ASP A 195 -11.05 -0.93 -20.34
N HIS A 196 -11.36 -2.16 -20.73
CA HIS A 196 -12.69 -2.72 -20.52
C HIS A 196 -12.63 -4.17 -20.05
N PHE A 197 -13.40 -4.47 -19.02
CA PHE A 197 -13.70 -5.85 -18.66
C PHE A 197 -14.95 -6.35 -19.35
N GLY A 198 -14.84 -7.48 -20.03
CA GLY A 198 -16.01 -8.25 -20.46
C GLY A 198 -16.83 -8.76 -19.26
N PRO A 199 -18.04 -9.30 -19.50
CA PRO A 199 -19.02 -9.62 -18.45
C PRO A 199 -18.49 -10.53 -17.33
N LYS A 200 -17.60 -11.49 -17.67
CA LYS A 200 -17.02 -12.42 -16.68
C LYS A 200 -16.09 -11.69 -15.72
N LEU A 201 -15.09 -10.98 -16.25
CA LEU A 201 -14.09 -10.28 -15.42
C LEU A 201 -14.71 -9.10 -14.65
N ALA A 202 -15.69 -8.40 -15.26
CA ALA A 202 -16.41 -7.32 -14.59
C ALA A 202 -17.12 -7.80 -13.32
N ARG A 203 -17.78 -8.97 -13.36
CA ARG A 203 -18.42 -9.58 -12.19
C ARG A 203 -17.42 -9.99 -11.11
N VAL A 204 -16.31 -10.58 -11.50
CA VAL A 204 -15.23 -10.96 -10.54
C VAL A 204 -14.62 -9.71 -9.89
N PHE A 205 -14.36 -8.68 -10.68
CA PHE A 205 -13.84 -7.41 -10.18
C PHE A 205 -14.79 -6.78 -9.13
N VAL A 206 -16.07 -6.68 -9.44
CA VAL A 206 -17.07 -6.10 -8.55
C VAL A 206 -17.26 -6.97 -7.29
N PHE A 207 -17.27 -8.29 -7.43
CA PHE A 207 -17.34 -9.19 -6.28
C PHE A 207 -16.24 -8.88 -5.26
N TRP A 208 -14.98 -8.85 -5.69
CA TRP A 208 -13.86 -8.56 -4.78
C TRP A 208 -13.83 -7.11 -4.27
N THR A 209 -14.53 -6.20 -4.95
CA THR A 209 -14.64 -4.80 -4.53
C THR A 209 -15.77 -4.58 -3.51
N LEU A 210 -16.89 -5.27 -3.65
CA LEU A 210 -18.07 -5.08 -2.80
C LEU A 210 -18.21 -6.12 -1.68
N ASP A 211 -17.80 -7.37 -1.90
CA ASP A 211 -17.89 -8.45 -0.93
C ASP A 211 -16.51 -8.86 -0.39
N SER A 212 -16.09 -8.20 0.65
CA SER A 212 -14.81 -8.49 1.32
C SER A 212 -14.86 -9.67 2.29
N SER A 213 -16.05 -10.21 2.58
CA SER A 213 -16.26 -11.22 3.62
C SER A 213 -15.96 -12.66 3.17
N SER A 214 -16.05 -12.94 1.87
CA SER A 214 -15.81 -14.29 1.35
C SER A 214 -14.33 -14.62 1.34
N LEU A 215 -13.97 -15.76 1.94
CA LEU A 215 -12.62 -16.34 1.87
C LEU A 215 -12.45 -17.26 0.66
N GLU A 216 -13.54 -17.71 0.07
CA GLU A 216 -13.55 -18.62 -1.07
C GLU A 216 -13.76 -17.84 -2.36
N ASP A 217 -12.98 -18.23 -3.38
CA ASP A 217 -13.15 -17.71 -4.73
C ASP A 217 -14.33 -18.45 -5.40
N PRO A 218 -15.44 -17.76 -5.64
CA PRO A 218 -16.60 -18.39 -6.30
C PRO A 218 -16.42 -18.51 -7.82
N PHE A 219 -15.30 -17.99 -8.36
CA PHE A 219 -15.09 -17.93 -9.81
C PHE A 219 -13.95 -18.85 -10.25
N VAL A 220 -14.19 -19.57 -11.34
CA VAL A 220 -13.14 -20.34 -12.01
C VAL A 220 -12.50 -19.45 -13.09
N LEU A 221 -11.33 -18.91 -12.78
CA LEU A 221 -10.50 -18.19 -13.75
C LEU A 221 -9.25 -18.98 -14.08
N ASN A 222 -8.90 -19.04 -15.37
CA ASN A 222 -7.59 -19.52 -15.78
C ASN A 222 -6.48 -18.49 -15.48
N SER A 223 -5.21 -18.85 -15.74
CA SER A 223 -4.07 -17.97 -15.43
C SER A 223 -4.10 -16.67 -16.24
N GLU A 224 -4.52 -16.71 -17.51
CA GLU A 224 -4.63 -15.53 -18.37
C GLU A 224 -5.74 -14.58 -17.89
N GLU A 225 -6.89 -15.11 -17.53
CA GLU A 225 -8.00 -14.32 -16.99
C GLU A 225 -7.62 -13.64 -15.67
N ARG A 226 -6.93 -14.35 -14.76
CA ARG A 226 -6.41 -13.75 -13.53
C ARG A 226 -5.42 -12.64 -13.81
N ARG A 227 -4.52 -12.85 -14.77
CA ARG A 227 -3.55 -11.83 -15.20
C ARG A 227 -4.27 -10.57 -15.72
N LYS A 228 -5.24 -10.73 -16.61
CA LYS A 228 -6.06 -9.62 -17.12
C LYS A 228 -6.79 -8.90 -16.00
N LEU A 229 -7.35 -9.63 -15.03
CA LEU A 229 -8.04 -9.05 -13.89
C LEU A 229 -7.12 -8.16 -13.06
N VAL A 230 -5.93 -8.65 -12.70
CA VAL A 230 -4.94 -7.86 -11.92
C VAL A 230 -4.52 -6.62 -12.69
N LEU A 231 -4.21 -6.77 -13.99
CA LEU A 231 -3.81 -5.64 -14.83
C LEU A 231 -4.92 -4.60 -14.91
N GLY A 232 -6.15 -5.02 -15.11
CA GLY A 232 -7.31 -4.11 -15.13
C GLY A 232 -7.56 -3.44 -13.78
N GLN A 233 -7.37 -4.15 -12.64
CA GLN A 233 -7.43 -3.53 -11.30
C GLN A 233 -6.36 -2.45 -11.12
N VAL A 234 -5.13 -2.69 -11.60
CA VAL A 234 -4.05 -1.70 -11.58
C VAL A 234 -4.38 -0.50 -12.46
N ARG A 235 -4.88 -0.73 -13.69
CA ARG A 235 -5.32 0.34 -14.60
C ARG A 235 -6.46 1.14 -14.01
N TYR A 236 -7.45 0.48 -13.42
CA TYR A 236 -8.55 1.13 -12.73
C TYR A 236 -8.04 2.12 -11.66
N LEU A 237 -7.13 1.69 -10.80
CA LEU A 237 -6.49 2.56 -9.82
C LEU A 237 -5.74 3.73 -10.49
N GLN A 238 -5.06 3.50 -11.60
CA GLN A 238 -4.33 4.55 -12.33
C GLN A 238 -5.27 5.59 -12.94
N HIS A 239 -6.44 5.19 -13.47
CA HIS A 239 -7.43 6.11 -14.03
C HIS A 239 -8.11 6.96 -12.96
N HIS A 240 -8.46 6.35 -11.83
CA HIS A 240 -9.25 7.02 -10.78
C HIS A 240 -8.42 7.77 -9.74
N LEU A 241 -7.10 7.62 -9.72
CA LEU A 241 -6.21 8.33 -8.80
C LEU A 241 -5.49 9.47 -9.50
N SER A 242 -5.40 10.63 -8.84
CA SER A 242 -4.69 11.80 -9.38
C SER A 242 -3.19 11.58 -9.49
N GLY A 243 -2.59 11.91 -10.65
CA GLY A 243 -1.15 11.94 -10.91
C GLY A 243 -0.56 10.66 -11.52
N PRO A 244 0.64 10.75 -12.15
CA PRO A 244 1.29 9.62 -12.82
C PRO A 244 1.79 8.59 -11.80
N ARG A 245 1.17 7.42 -11.77
CA ARG A 245 1.46 6.36 -10.80
C ARG A 245 1.79 5.05 -11.50
N THR A 246 2.99 4.97 -12.08
CA THR A 246 3.45 3.72 -12.68
C THR A 246 3.81 2.72 -11.59
N ILE A 247 3.14 1.57 -11.59
CA ILE A 247 3.42 0.42 -10.74
C ILE A 247 4.33 -0.51 -11.55
N LYS A 248 5.63 -0.51 -11.22
CA LYS A 248 6.65 -1.26 -11.98
C LYS A 248 6.73 -2.74 -11.59
N SER A 249 6.43 -3.06 -10.34
CA SER A 249 6.52 -4.42 -9.82
C SER A 249 5.48 -5.37 -10.42
N TYR A 250 4.48 -4.85 -11.14
CA TYR A 250 3.55 -5.69 -11.88
C TYR A 250 4.26 -6.57 -12.93
N GLU A 251 5.24 -6.03 -13.65
CA GLU A 251 6.02 -6.78 -14.64
C GLU A 251 6.79 -7.95 -14.00
N VAL A 252 7.33 -7.73 -12.80
CA VAL A 252 8.00 -8.77 -12.01
C VAL A 252 7.00 -9.83 -11.55
N LEU A 253 5.84 -9.40 -11.04
CA LEU A 253 4.78 -10.30 -10.63
C LEU A 253 4.32 -11.19 -11.80
N GLU A 254 4.09 -10.60 -12.96
CA GLU A 254 3.72 -11.29 -14.18
C GLU A 254 4.72 -12.35 -14.57
N SER A 255 6.02 -12.02 -14.60
CA SER A 255 7.08 -12.96 -14.98
C SER A 255 7.17 -14.17 -14.06
N VAL A 256 6.97 -13.96 -12.76
CA VAL A 256 7.04 -15.01 -11.73
C VAL A 256 5.81 -15.94 -11.76
N PHE A 257 4.63 -15.44 -12.15
CA PHE A 257 3.42 -16.27 -12.24
C PHE A 257 3.21 -16.90 -13.62
N SER A 258 4.00 -16.52 -14.64
CA SER A 258 3.99 -17.11 -15.97
C SER A 258 4.98 -18.28 -16.12
N SER A 259 5.91 -18.41 -15.19
CA SER A 259 6.87 -19.53 -15.05
C SER A 259 6.31 -20.63 -14.15
#